data_8c1e360052371bc566b01768801f124d
#
_entry.id   8c1e360052371bc566b01768801f124d
#
_cell.length_a   1.000
_cell.length_b   1.000
_cell.length_c   1.000
_cell.angle_alpha   90.00
_cell.angle_beta   90.00
_cell.angle_gamma   90.00
#
_symmetry.space_group_name_H-M   'P 1'
#
loop_
_entity.id
_entity.type
_entity.pdbx_description
1 polymer ?
#
loop_
_entity_poly.entity_id
_entity_poly.type
_entity_poly.pdbx_seq_one_letter_code
_entity_poly.pdbx_strand_id
1 'polypeptide(L)'
;IGTDGALSEDFTAITAGATYRGERWSLAGRAEYRDGEMSNRYGLTLSGLRQIGEGRAFGGALTWFRASQENGLQTDARAIALSWANRPDDSRFAFLEKFELREDRVRGAVFGMPGPVGGPPLTIDGDATSRRIVNSFSLNWSPTQKREDGSYLGRSEVSAFWGTRYVFDRFGADDLKGWSNVFGADIRFDLGKLVDVGVSGTVRQNPGGRSYAGSGGPTIGISPLNNTYIAVGYNVVGFHDRDFEASRYTRSGPFVTVRLKFDQNSFSALGLGRR
;
A
#
# COMPACT_ATOMS: atom_id res chain seq x y z
N ILE A 1 -4.73 2.39 -12.25
CA ILE A 1 -5.72 3.08 -13.09
C ILE A 1 -5.13 3.06 -14.49
N GLY A 2 -5.44 2.01 -15.27
CA GLY A 2 -5.13 2.00 -16.68
C GLY A 2 -5.99 3.07 -17.35
N THR A 3 -5.37 4.07 -17.92
CA THR A 3 -6.00 4.84 -18.97
C THR A 3 -6.00 3.94 -20.18
N ASP A 4 -7.13 3.32 -20.44
CA ASP A 4 -7.37 2.60 -21.66
C ASP A 4 -7.04 3.51 -22.82
N GLY A 5 -6.30 2.99 -23.78
CA GLY A 5 -6.28 3.51 -25.12
C GLY A 5 -7.73 3.48 -25.62
N ALA A 6 -8.45 4.55 -25.37
CA ALA A 6 -9.87 4.59 -25.51
C ALA A 6 -10.24 4.38 -26.97
N LEU A 7 -10.92 3.29 -27.24
CA LEU A 7 -11.90 3.29 -28.30
C LEU A 7 -12.86 4.44 -27.99
N SER A 8 -12.96 5.40 -28.89
CA SER A 8 -13.89 6.53 -28.77
C SER A 8 -15.30 5.94 -28.85
N GLU A 9 -16.01 5.90 -27.71
CA GLU A 9 -17.42 5.52 -27.65
C GLU A 9 -18.23 6.68 -27.09
N ASP A 10 -19.42 6.88 -27.60
CA ASP A 10 -20.37 7.79 -27.01
C ASP A 10 -20.94 7.19 -25.73
N PHE A 11 -21.01 8.00 -24.67
CA PHE A 11 -21.52 7.54 -23.39
C PHE A 11 -22.25 8.65 -22.64
N THR A 12 -23.16 8.23 -21.78
CA THR A 12 -23.78 9.07 -20.76
C THR A 12 -23.28 8.63 -19.38
N ALA A 13 -22.81 9.55 -18.56
CA ALA A 13 -22.36 9.25 -17.21
C ALA A 13 -23.10 10.09 -16.18
N ILE A 14 -23.55 9.45 -15.10
CA ILE A 14 -24.16 10.09 -13.93
C ILE A 14 -23.27 9.78 -12.74
N THR A 15 -22.84 10.84 -12.06
CA THR A 15 -22.04 10.71 -10.84
C THR A 15 -22.76 11.46 -9.71
N ALA A 16 -22.93 10.79 -8.58
CA ALA A 16 -23.41 11.39 -7.35
C ALA A 16 -22.42 11.16 -6.23
N GLY A 17 -22.16 12.17 -5.43
CA GLY A 17 -21.22 12.05 -4.31
C GLY A 17 -21.62 12.97 -3.16
N ALA A 18 -21.29 12.54 -1.96
CA ALA A 18 -21.50 13.31 -0.74
C ALA A 18 -20.29 13.16 0.19
N THR A 19 -20.00 14.24 0.88
CA THR A 19 -18.98 14.25 1.94
C THR A 19 -19.59 14.85 3.21
N TYR A 20 -19.28 14.23 4.35
CA TYR A 20 -19.65 14.75 5.65
C TYR A 20 -18.37 14.90 6.48
N ARG A 21 -18.21 16.05 7.11
CA ARG A 21 -17.10 16.32 8.02
C ARG A 21 -17.66 16.87 9.33
N GLY A 22 -17.59 16.06 10.37
CA GLY A 22 -17.87 16.46 11.77
C GLY A 22 -16.58 16.65 12.54
N GLU A 23 -16.69 16.92 13.85
CA GLU A 23 -15.53 17.11 14.72
C GLU A 23 -14.59 15.89 14.77
N ARG A 24 -15.16 14.68 14.80
CA ARG A 24 -14.42 13.43 14.95
C ARG A 24 -14.66 12.44 13.82
N TRP A 25 -15.54 12.77 12.85
CA TRP A 25 -15.90 11.90 11.75
C TRP A 25 -15.68 12.60 10.42
N SER A 26 -15.14 11.88 9.48
CA SER A 26 -15.10 12.25 8.07
C SER A 26 -15.62 11.07 7.27
N LEU A 27 -16.67 11.29 6.49
CA LEU A 27 -17.28 10.30 5.63
C LEU A 27 -17.29 10.84 4.21
N ALA A 28 -17.00 10.01 3.22
CA ALA A 28 -17.12 10.34 1.82
C ALA A 28 -17.70 9.15 1.06
N GLY A 29 -18.60 9.45 0.14
CA GLY A 29 -19.22 8.46 -0.73
C GLY A 29 -19.36 9.00 -2.13
N ARG A 30 -19.15 8.15 -3.13
CA ARG A 30 -19.36 8.45 -4.54
C ARG A 30 -19.94 7.22 -5.23
N ALA A 31 -21.01 7.43 -5.97
CA ALA A 31 -21.55 6.43 -6.88
C ALA A 31 -21.48 6.97 -8.31
N GLU A 32 -21.16 6.11 -9.24
CA GLU A 32 -21.03 6.42 -10.66
C GLU A 32 -21.73 5.35 -11.49
N TYR A 33 -22.50 5.80 -12.45
CA TYR A 33 -23.06 4.97 -13.50
C TYR A 33 -22.67 5.58 -14.84
N ARG A 34 -22.17 4.75 -15.73
CA ARG A 34 -21.86 5.09 -17.11
C ARG A 34 -22.57 4.11 -18.03
N ASP A 35 -23.30 4.63 -18.97
CA ASP A 35 -23.97 3.93 -20.05
C ASP A 35 -23.29 4.31 -21.36
N GLY A 36 -22.64 3.39 -22.03
CA GLY A 36 -21.92 3.57 -23.27
C GLY A 36 -22.34 2.54 -24.31
N GLU A 37 -22.07 2.84 -25.57
CA GLU A 37 -22.43 1.96 -26.69
C GLU A 37 -21.79 0.58 -26.58
N MET A 38 -20.55 0.50 -26.09
CA MET A 38 -19.80 -0.76 -25.98
C MET A 38 -19.72 -1.31 -24.57
N SER A 39 -19.94 -0.47 -23.55
CA SER A 39 -19.77 -0.89 -22.15
C SER A 39 -20.60 -0.08 -21.16
N ASN A 40 -21.20 -0.79 -20.20
CA ASN A 40 -21.86 -0.23 -19.05
C ASN A 40 -20.98 -0.37 -17.82
N ARG A 41 -20.86 0.70 -17.01
CA ARG A 41 -20.00 0.72 -15.82
C ARG A 41 -20.77 1.22 -14.59
N TYR A 42 -20.56 0.53 -13.47
CA TYR A 42 -21.05 0.92 -12.15
C TYR A 42 -19.85 1.05 -11.22
N GLY A 43 -19.83 2.10 -10.43
CA GLY A 43 -18.80 2.35 -9.44
C GLY A 43 -19.40 2.83 -8.12
N LEU A 44 -18.90 2.32 -7.00
CA LEU A 44 -19.22 2.79 -5.66
C LEU A 44 -17.94 2.87 -4.85
N THR A 45 -17.67 4.04 -4.29
CA THR A 45 -16.61 4.23 -3.31
C THR A 45 -17.19 4.83 -2.04
N LEU A 46 -16.90 4.22 -0.90
CA LEU A 46 -17.24 4.73 0.42
C LEU A 46 -15.98 4.77 1.25
N SER A 47 -15.78 5.82 2.01
CA SER A 47 -14.69 5.89 2.97
C SER A 47 -15.13 6.62 4.22
N GLY A 48 -14.58 6.20 5.35
CA GLY A 48 -14.86 6.81 6.64
C GLY A 48 -13.62 6.84 7.50
N LEU A 49 -13.44 7.91 8.24
CA LEU A 49 -12.41 8.07 9.25
C LEU A 49 -13.06 8.56 10.54
N ARG A 50 -12.73 7.91 11.64
CA ARG A 50 -13.11 8.35 12.99
C ARG A 50 -11.87 8.64 13.81
N GLN A 51 -11.75 9.86 14.30
CA GLN A 51 -10.77 10.21 15.32
C GLN A 51 -11.33 9.79 16.69
N ILE A 52 -10.67 8.83 17.34
CA ILE A 52 -11.09 8.29 18.64
C ILE A 52 -10.52 9.13 19.78
N GLY A 53 -9.37 9.75 19.57
CA GLY A 53 -8.67 10.60 20.51
C GLY A 53 -7.48 11.25 19.82
N GLU A 54 -6.68 11.99 20.58
CA GLU A 54 -5.45 12.58 20.08
C GLU A 54 -4.49 11.48 19.59
N GLY A 55 -4.02 11.58 18.34
CA GLY A 55 -3.16 10.58 17.72
C GLY A 55 -3.80 9.21 17.49
N ARG A 56 -5.12 9.06 17.67
CA ARG A 56 -5.83 7.78 17.52
C ARG A 56 -6.93 7.88 16.49
N ALA A 57 -6.87 7.07 15.46
CA ALA A 57 -7.87 7.08 14.39
C ALA A 57 -8.17 5.66 13.89
N PHE A 58 -9.40 5.46 13.51
CA PHE A 58 -9.88 4.27 12.82
C PHE A 58 -10.48 4.68 11.48
N GLY A 59 -10.10 3.98 10.42
CA GLY A 59 -10.56 4.23 9.07
C GLY A 59 -11.11 2.99 8.40
N GLY A 60 -12.00 3.19 7.45
CA GLY A 60 -12.54 2.14 6.60
C GLY A 60 -12.79 2.67 5.20
N ALA A 61 -12.60 1.82 4.20
CA ALA A 61 -12.93 2.11 2.82
C ALA A 61 -13.54 0.87 2.16
N LEU A 62 -14.52 1.12 1.29
CA LEU A 62 -15.14 0.13 0.43
C LEU A 62 -15.10 0.67 -0.99
N THR A 63 -14.63 -0.14 -1.91
CA THR A 63 -14.67 0.13 -3.34
C THR A 63 -15.34 -1.04 -4.05
N TRP A 64 -16.28 -0.73 -4.90
CA TRP A 64 -16.90 -1.68 -5.79
C TRP A 64 -16.96 -1.08 -7.18
N PHE A 65 -16.57 -1.87 -8.15
CA PHE A 65 -16.57 -1.50 -9.55
C PHE A 65 -17.05 -2.68 -10.38
N ARG A 66 -17.92 -2.42 -11.34
CA ARG A 66 -18.40 -3.42 -12.29
C ARG A 66 -18.45 -2.80 -13.67
N ALA A 67 -17.93 -3.50 -14.67
CA ALA A 67 -18.11 -3.19 -16.07
C ALA A 67 -18.65 -4.41 -16.82
N SER A 68 -19.56 -4.16 -17.74
CA SER A 68 -20.14 -5.16 -18.63
C SER A 68 -20.03 -4.65 -20.06
N GLN A 69 -19.45 -5.45 -20.94
CA GLN A 69 -19.27 -5.14 -22.35
C GLN A 69 -20.32 -5.89 -23.19
N GLU A 70 -20.66 -5.36 -24.37
CA GLU A 70 -21.62 -5.99 -25.29
C GLU A 70 -21.17 -7.38 -25.76
N ASN A 71 -19.86 -7.60 -25.86
CA ASN A 71 -19.28 -8.91 -26.22
C ASN A 71 -19.43 -9.96 -25.14
N GLY A 72 -20.12 -9.68 -24.02
CA GLY A 72 -20.33 -10.56 -22.89
C GLY A 72 -19.23 -10.53 -21.83
N LEU A 73 -18.13 -9.80 -22.05
CA LEU A 73 -17.07 -9.66 -21.04
C LEU A 73 -17.57 -8.83 -19.86
N GLN A 74 -17.42 -9.38 -18.66
CA GLN A 74 -17.75 -8.71 -17.41
C GLN A 74 -16.52 -8.65 -16.49
N THR A 75 -16.26 -7.48 -15.93
CA THR A 75 -15.26 -7.29 -14.88
C THR A 75 -15.95 -6.80 -13.62
N ASP A 76 -15.61 -7.39 -12.47
CA ASP A 76 -16.13 -7.00 -11.16
C ASP A 76 -14.94 -6.91 -10.19
N ALA A 77 -14.72 -5.75 -9.61
CA ALA A 77 -13.65 -5.52 -8.65
C ALA A 77 -14.24 -5.00 -7.35
N ARG A 78 -13.86 -5.61 -6.23
CA ARG A 78 -14.31 -5.26 -4.89
C ARG A 78 -13.12 -5.18 -3.94
N ALA A 79 -13.09 -4.15 -3.12
CA ALA A 79 -12.11 -4.02 -2.07
C ALA A 79 -12.75 -3.46 -0.80
N ILE A 80 -12.35 -4.03 0.34
CA ILE A 80 -12.67 -3.52 1.67
C ILE A 80 -11.35 -3.33 2.39
N ALA A 81 -11.10 -2.14 2.91
CA ALA A 81 -9.92 -1.84 3.70
C ALA A 81 -10.34 -1.28 5.06
N LEU A 82 -9.67 -1.75 6.11
CA LEU A 82 -9.78 -1.24 7.47
C LEU A 82 -8.40 -0.79 7.92
N SER A 83 -8.31 0.31 8.63
CA SER A 83 -7.05 0.82 9.16
C SER A 83 -7.23 1.34 10.57
N TRP A 84 -6.22 1.10 11.40
CA TRP A 84 -6.15 1.61 12.75
C TRP A 84 -4.80 2.24 13.00
N ALA A 85 -4.80 3.51 13.36
CA ALA A 85 -3.61 4.26 13.71
C ALA A 85 -3.66 4.65 15.18
N ASN A 86 -2.56 4.46 15.89
CA ASN A 86 -2.38 4.87 17.26
C ASN A 86 -0.99 5.49 17.42
N ARG A 87 -0.96 6.80 17.55
CA ARG A 87 0.26 7.59 17.75
C ARG A 87 -0.03 8.80 18.65
N PRO A 88 -0.42 8.58 19.91
CA PRO A 88 -0.62 9.68 20.85
C PRO A 88 0.72 10.36 21.17
N ASP A 89 0.67 11.66 21.43
CA ASP A 89 1.88 12.47 21.65
C ASP A 89 2.62 12.10 22.95
N ASP A 90 1.90 11.60 23.93
CA ASP A 90 2.40 11.17 25.24
C ASP A 90 2.92 9.72 25.27
N SER A 91 2.76 8.97 24.18
CA SER A 91 3.15 7.57 24.09
C SER A 91 4.52 7.38 23.43
N ARG A 92 5.31 6.51 24.02
CA ARG A 92 6.54 6.00 23.38
C ARG A 92 6.26 4.98 22.29
N PHE A 93 5.04 4.47 22.21
CA PHE A 93 4.61 3.48 21.24
C PHE A 93 3.66 4.10 20.23
N ALA A 94 3.93 3.83 18.96
CA ALA A 94 3.02 4.11 17.87
C ALA A 94 2.81 2.84 17.07
N PHE A 95 1.59 2.57 16.60
CA PHE A 95 1.33 1.48 15.67
C PHE A 95 0.35 1.88 14.60
N LEU A 96 0.49 1.21 13.47
CA LEU A 96 -0.41 1.30 12.33
C LEU A 96 -0.77 -0.12 11.90
N GLU A 97 -2.05 -0.38 11.77
CA GLU A 97 -2.62 -1.62 11.25
C GLU A 97 -3.45 -1.32 10.02
N LYS A 98 -3.27 -2.10 8.96
CA LYS A 98 -4.11 -2.07 7.77
C LYS A 98 -4.47 -3.50 7.37
N PHE A 99 -5.74 -3.76 7.25
CA PHE A 99 -6.30 -4.98 6.73
C PHE A 99 -7.07 -4.70 5.44
N GLU A 100 -6.86 -5.50 4.40
CA GLU A 100 -7.49 -5.33 3.10
C GLU A 100 -7.95 -6.68 2.54
N LEU A 101 -9.20 -6.72 2.11
CA LEU A 101 -9.79 -7.79 1.32
C LEU A 101 -10.05 -7.26 -0.08
N ARG A 102 -9.57 -7.97 -1.09
CA ARG A 102 -9.80 -7.62 -2.49
C ARG A 102 -10.24 -8.84 -3.28
N GLU A 103 -11.20 -8.65 -4.16
CA GLU A 103 -11.64 -9.63 -5.13
C GLU A 103 -11.76 -8.96 -6.50
N ASP A 104 -11.09 -9.51 -7.48
CA ASP A 104 -11.17 -9.13 -8.88
C ASP A 104 -11.69 -10.35 -9.67
N ARG A 105 -12.74 -10.16 -10.46
CA ARG A 105 -13.35 -11.21 -11.31
C ARG A 105 -13.45 -10.74 -12.73
N VAL A 106 -13.12 -11.64 -13.65
CA VAL A 106 -13.36 -11.50 -15.08
C VAL A 106 -14.22 -12.68 -15.51
N ARG A 107 -15.27 -12.44 -16.28
CA ARG A 107 -16.18 -13.45 -16.79
C ARG A 107 -16.47 -13.20 -18.26
N GLY A 108 -16.76 -14.25 -19.00
CA GLY A 108 -17.05 -14.18 -20.43
C GLY A 108 -15.80 -13.90 -21.28
N ALA A 109 -14.61 -14.04 -20.72
CA ALA A 109 -13.38 -13.97 -21.49
C ALA A 109 -13.22 -15.28 -22.27
N VAL A 110 -13.06 -15.16 -23.57
CA VAL A 110 -12.82 -16.31 -24.45
C VAL A 110 -11.52 -16.06 -25.22
N PHE A 111 -10.56 -16.94 -25.04
CA PHE A 111 -9.32 -16.93 -25.83
C PHE A 111 -9.45 -17.87 -27.00
N GLY A 112 -9.42 -17.30 -28.21
CA GLY A 112 -9.38 -18.09 -29.45
C GLY A 112 -7.94 -18.41 -29.85
N MET A 113 -7.63 -19.67 -30.08
CA MET A 113 -6.38 -20.10 -30.74
C MET A 113 -6.70 -20.55 -32.13
N PRO A 114 -5.81 -20.30 -33.13
CA PRO A 114 -5.95 -20.93 -34.44
C PRO A 114 -6.03 -22.44 -34.26
N GLY A 115 -7.11 -23.05 -34.75
CA GLY A 115 -7.23 -24.50 -34.77
C GLY A 115 -6.24 -25.13 -35.73
N PRO A 116 -6.11 -26.48 -35.75
CA PRO A 116 -5.33 -27.16 -36.74
C PRO A 116 -5.84 -26.81 -38.12
N VAL A 117 -4.96 -26.87 -39.13
CA VAL A 117 -5.30 -26.53 -40.51
C VAL A 117 -6.56 -27.29 -40.96
N GLY A 118 -7.65 -26.53 -41.27
CA GLY A 118 -8.95 -27.09 -41.63
C GLY A 118 -9.87 -27.49 -40.48
N GLY A 119 -9.46 -27.26 -39.21
CA GLY A 119 -10.28 -27.49 -38.02
C GLY A 119 -10.92 -26.22 -37.44
N PRO A 120 -11.92 -26.36 -36.58
CA PRO A 120 -12.51 -25.24 -35.90
C PRO A 120 -11.49 -24.55 -34.93
N PRO A 121 -11.61 -23.22 -34.67
CA PRO A 121 -10.77 -22.58 -33.70
C PRO A 121 -10.97 -23.20 -32.31
N LEU A 122 -9.88 -23.38 -31.57
CA LEU A 122 -9.91 -23.81 -30.19
C LEU A 122 -10.26 -22.61 -29.34
N THR A 123 -11.29 -22.72 -28.50
CA THR A 123 -11.68 -21.73 -27.55
C THR A 123 -11.34 -22.18 -26.13
N ILE A 124 -10.71 -21.32 -25.35
CA ILE A 124 -10.38 -21.59 -23.95
C ILE A 124 -11.21 -20.61 -23.11
N ASP A 125 -11.90 -21.13 -22.12
CA ASP A 125 -12.58 -20.32 -21.10
C ASP A 125 -11.51 -19.53 -20.31
N GLY A 126 -11.61 -18.20 -20.38
CA GLY A 126 -10.70 -17.27 -19.71
C GLY A 126 -11.29 -16.66 -18.45
N ASP A 127 -12.36 -17.23 -17.91
CA ASP A 127 -12.92 -16.76 -16.63
C ASP A 127 -11.86 -16.82 -15.54
N ALA A 128 -11.66 -15.69 -14.87
CA ALA A 128 -10.66 -15.55 -13.83
C ALA A 128 -11.24 -14.93 -12.57
N THR A 129 -10.78 -15.39 -11.44
CA THR A 129 -11.08 -14.77 -10.12
C THR A 129 -9.79 -14.69 -9.33
N SER A 130 -9.45 -13.50 -8.85
CA SER A 130 -8.33 -13.28 -7.94
C SER A 130 -8.85 -12.74 -6.61
N ARG A 131 -8.55 -13.41 -5.52
CA ARG A 131 -8.87 -12.97 -4.16
C ARG A 131 -7.60 -12.76 -3.38
N ARG A 132 -7.50 -11.64 -2.69
CA ARG A 132 -6.34 -11.27 -1.90
C ARG A 132 -6.77 -10.82 -0.52
N ILE A 133 -6.09 -11.37 0.48
CA ILE A 133 -6.14 -10.89 1.86
C ILE A 133 -4.78 -10.33 2.15
N VAL A 134 -4.72 -9.06 2.51
CA VAL A 134 -3.48 -8.37 2.86
C VAL A 134 -3.62 -7.78 4.24
N ASN A 135 -2.68 -8.07 5.10
CA ASN A 135 -2.56 -7.44 6.41
C ASN A 135 -1.17 -6.80 6.51
N SER A 136 -1.11 -5.60 7.06
CA SER A 136 0.13 -4.86 7.27
C SER A 136 0.09 -4.20 8.64
N PHE A 137 0.95 -4.63 9.53
CA PHE A 137 1.14 -4.09 10.86
C PHE A 137 2.51 -3.46 10.99
N SER A 138 2.59 -2.28 11.57
CA SER A 138 3.86 -1.65 11.94
C SER A 138 3.79 -1.13 13.36
N LEU A 139 4.86 -1.34 14.10
CA LEU A 139 5.07 -0.88 15.46
C LEU A 139 6.33 -0.03 15.51
N ASN A 140 6.24 1.07 16.22
CA ASN A 140 7.36 1.96 16.48
C ASN A 140 7.46 2.20 17.97
N TRP A 141 8.65 2.10 18.52
CA TRP A 141 8.97 2.41 19.87
C TRP A 141 10.10 3.43 19.93
N SER A 142 9.81 4.59 20.52
CA SER A 142 10.76 5.67 20.72
C SER A 142 11.12 5.75 22.21
N PRO A 143 12.28 5.22 22.65
CA PRO A 143 12.66 5.19 24.07
C PRO A 143 12.91 6.56 24.67
N THR A 144 13.21 7.56 23.82
CA THR A 144 13.51 8.92 24.25
C THR A 144 12.25 9.74 24.48
N GLN A 145 12.22 10.41 25.61
CA GLN A 145 11.11 11.31 25.96
C GLN A 145 11.23 12.66 25.25
N LYS A 146 10.07 13.22 24.92
CA LYS A 146 9.95 14.61 24.54
C LYS A 146 10.25 15.49 25.77
N ARG A 147 11.07 16.52 25.63
CA ARG A 147 11.26 17.52 26.69
C ARG A 147 10.01 18.39 26.83
N GLU A 148 9.85 19.06 28.00
CA GLU A 148 8.77 20.02 28.24
C GLU A 148 8.74 21.16 27.21
N ASP A 149 9.91 21.55 26.67
CA ASP A 149 10.05 22.53 25.59
C ASP A 149 9.67 22.00 24.18
N GLY A 150 9.21 20.76 24.09
CA GLY A 150 8.84 20.12 22.84
C GLY A 150 10.02 19.55 22.04
N SER A 151 11.26 19.73 22.48
CA SER A 151 12.44 19.12 21.83
C SER A 151 12.60 17.66 22.23
N TYR A 152 13.18 16.85 21.32
CA TYR A 152 13.49 15.45 21.62
C TYR A 152 14.87 15.33 22.25
N LEU A 153 14.97 14.52 23.30
CA LEU A 153 16.25 14.17 23.94
C LEU A 153 17.15 13.28 23.08
N GLY A 154 16.58 12.67 22.07
CA GLY A 154 17.23 11.79 21.12
C GLY A 154 16.21 11.26 20.12
N ARG A 155 16.70 10.65 19.05
CA ARG A 155 15.90 10.07 17.96
C ARG A 155 16.03 8.56 17.88
N SER A 156 16.53 7.96 18.98
CA SER A 156 16.61 6.50 19.04
C SER A 156 15.23 5.89 18.86
N GLU A 157 15.14 4.92 17.98
CA GLU A 157 13.89 4.33 17.52
C GLU A 157 14.08 2.86 17.25
N VAL A 158 13.13 2.07 17.67
CA VAL A 158 13.00 0.67 17.29
C VAL A 158 11.69 0.52 16.56
N SER A 159 11.74 0.11 15.32
CA SER A 159 10.56 -0.17 14.53
C SER A 159 10.54 -1.64 14.08
N ALA A 160 9.34 -2.19 14.03
CA ALA A 160 9.09 -3.51 13.51
C ALA A 160 7.87 -3.48 12.59
N PHE A 161 7.89 -4.24 11.53
CA PHE A 161 6.72 -4.41 10.69
C PHE A 161 6.50 -5.88 10.33
N TRP A 162 5.25 -6.20 10.12
CA TRP A 162 4.81 -7.49 9.63
C TRP A 162 3.76 -7.29 8.55
N GLY A 163 4.02 -7.86 7.38
CA GLY A 163 3.08 -7.92 6.29
C GLY A 163 2.75 -9.38 5.96
N THR A 164 1.49 -9.69 5.74
CA THR A 164 1.08 -10.99 5.24
C THR A 164 0.13 -10.81 4.06
N ARG A 165 0.31 -11.63 3.05
CA ARG A 165 -0.53 -11.68 1.87
C ARG A 165 -0.91 -13.12 1.57
N TYR A 166 -2.20 -13.37 1.48
CA TYR A 166 -2.75 -14.60 0.94
C TYR A 166 -3.43 -14.30 -0.38
N VAL A 167 -3.09 -15.08 -1.40
CA VAL A 167 -3.65 -14.97 -2.75
C VAL A 167 -4.33 -16.28 -3.09
N PHE A 168 -5.53 -16.18 -3.62
CA PHE A 168 -6.27 -17.28 -4.19
C PHE A 168 -6.70 -16.85 -5.60
N ASP A 169 -6.07 -17.41 -6.61
CA ASP A 169 -6.36 -17.15 -8.01
C ASP A 169 -6.98 -18.40 -8.60
N ARG A 170 -8.05 -18.22 -9.37
CA ARG A 170 -8.68 -19.24 -10.19
C ARG A 170 -8.67 -18.76 -11.64
N PHE A 171 -8.22 -19.59 -12.52
CA PHE A 171 -8.25 -19.37 -13.95
C PHE A 171 -8.83 -20.61 -14.62
N GLY A 172 -10.05 -20.50 -15.20
CA GLY A 172 -10.80 -21.65 -15.69
C GLY A 172 -11.00 -22.71 -14.59
N ALA A 173 -10.44 -23.90 -14.79
CA ALA A 173 -10.48 -25.01 -13.86
C ALA A 173 -9.30 -25.03 -12.86
N ASP A 174 -8.29 -24.19 -13.05
CA ASP A 174 -7.06 -24.21 -12.26
C ASP A 174 -7.12 -23.26 -11.08
N ASP A 175 -6.76 -23.76 -9.90
CA ASP A 175 -6.66 -23.00 -8.66
C ASP A 175 -5.18 -22.81 -8.28
N LEU A 176 -4.77 -21.57 -8.08
CA LEU A 176 -3.45 -21.19 -7.57
C LEU A 176 -3.60 -20.52 -6.21
N LYS A 177 -2.87 -21.01 -5.21
CA LYS A 177 -2.86 -20.45 -3.85
C LYS A 177 -1.45 -20.03 -3.48
N GLY A 178 -1.32 -18.82 -2.95
CA GLY A 178 -0.06 -18.30 -2.50
C GLY A 178 -0.17 -17.65 -1.12
N TRP A 179 0.79 -17.93 -0.24
CA TRP A 179 0.94 -17.26 1.04
C TRP A 179 2.34 -16.69 1.14
N SER A 180 2.44 -15.41 1.50
CA SER A 180 3.70 -14.70 1.64
C SER A 180 3.66 -13.86 2.91
N ASN A 181 4.69 -13.94 3.73
CA ASN A 181 4.93 -13.09 4.89
C ASN A 181 6.20 -12.27 4.69
N VAL A 182 6.18 -11.05 5.19
CA VAL A 182 7.35 -10.18 5.28
C VAL A 182 7.45 -9.67 6.70
N PHE A 183 8.59 -9.89 7.34
CA PHE A 183 8.92 -9.35 8.65
C PHE A 183 10.11 -8.44 8.50
N GLY A 184 10.09 -7.31 9.17
CA GLY A 184 11.22 -6.41 9.21
C GLY A 184 11.37 -5.74 10.55
N ALA A 185 12.60 -5.37 10.86
CA ALA A 185 12.94 -4.57 12.01
C ALA A 185 14.03 -3.56 11.65
N ASP A 186 13.95 -2.40 12.24
CA ASP A 186 14.94 -1.34 12.15
C ASP A 186 15.21 -0.80 13.56
N ILE A 187 16.45 -0.77 13.93
CA ILE A 187 16.91 -0.30 15.24
C ILE A 187 17.88 0.84 14.96
N ARG A 188 17.63 1.99 15.56
CA ARG A 188 18.43 3.18 15.40
C ARG A 188 18.76 3.83 16.72
N PHE A 189 20.02 4.15 16.93
CA PHE A 189 20.54 4.84 18.11
C PHE A 189 21.22 6.14 17.73
N ASP A 190 20.87 7.21 18.42
CA ASP A 190 21.54 8.49 18.26
C ASP A 190 22.92 8.47 18.95
N LEU A 191 23.94 8.87 18.20
CA LEU A 191 25.28 9.14 18.72
C LEU A 191 25.47 10.61 19.08
N GLY A 192 24.45 11.44 18.90
CA GLY A 192 24.46 12.87 19.17
C GLY A 192 23.28 13.58 18.51
N LYS A 193 23.37 14.90 18.36
CA LYS A 193 22.25 15.70 17.82
C LYS A 193 22.06 15.50 16.30
N LEU A 194 23.08 15.12 15.58
CA LEU A 194 23.08 15.09 14.12
C LEU A 194 23.27 13.71 13.53
N VAL A 195 23.90 12.79 14.26
CA VAL A 195 24.33 11.48 13.74
C VAL A 195 23.64 10.36 14.49
N ASP A 196 23.21 9.36 13.78
CA ASP A 196 22.69 8.11 14.33
C ASP A 196 23.35 6.90 13.64
N VAL A 197 23.34 5.76 14.31
CA VAL A 197 23.73 4.48 13.76
C VAL A 197 22.59 3.49 13.95
N GLY A 198 22.44 2.61 12.99
CA GLY A 198 21.36 1.64 13.03
C GLY A 198 21.72 0.32 12.39
N VAL A 199 20.80 -0.61 12.54
CA VAL A 199 20.78 -1.87 11.83
C VAL A 199 19.35 -2.15 11.39
N SER A 200 19.19 -2.56 10.15
CA SER A 200 17.90 -2.97 9.61
C SER A 200 17.96 -4.41 9.10
N GLY A 201 16.83 -5.10 9.16
CA GLY A 201 16.69 -6.43 8.62
C GLY A 201 15.27 -6.69 8.14
N THR A 202 15.15 -7.44 7.05
CA THR A 202 13.88 -7.86 6.47
C THR A 202 13.97 -9.32 6.06
N VAL A 203 12.94 -10.11 6.36
CA VAL A 203 12.82 -11.51 5.96
C VAL A 203 11.48 -11.68 5.25
N ARG A 204 11.53 -12.22 4.03
CA ARG A 204 10.35 -12.69 3.32
C ARG A 204 10.29 -14.21 3.42
N GLN A 205 9.13 -14.72 3.75
CA GLN A 205 8.82 -16.15 3.86
C GLN A 205 7.66 -16.48 2.92
N ASN A 206 7.82 -17.51 2.11
CA ASN A 206 6.75 -18.10 1.30
C ASN A 206 6.52 -19.53 1.78
N PRO A 207 5.56 -19.77 2.69
CA PRO A 207 5.36 -21.09 3.31
C PRO A 207 5.07 -22.21 2.30
N GLY A 208 4.26 -21.93 1.26
CA GLY A 208 3.91 -22.90 0.22
C GLY A 208 5.11 -23.40 -0.58
N GLY A 209 6.06 -22.52 -0.90
CA GLY A 209 7.29 -22.85 -1.61
C GLY A 209 8.47 -23.17 -0.69
N ARG A 210 8.30 -23.13 0.63
CA ARG A 210 9.37 -23.29 1.65
C ARG A 210 10.59 -22.40 1.36
N SER A 211 10.36 -21.23 0.77
CA SER A 211 11.42 -20.30 0.40
C SER A 211 11.51 -19.13 1.39
N TYR A 212 12.75 -18.75 1.66
CA TYR A 212 13.08 -17.60 2.51
C TYR A 212 14.02 -16.68 1.75
N ALA A 213 13.81 -15.39 1.89
CA ALA A 213 14.72 -14.40 1.38
C ALA A 213 14.91 -13.33 2.46
N GLY A 214 16.13 -12.96 2.73
CA GLY A 214 16.45 -12.00 3.77
C GLY A 214 17.35 -10.89 3.26
N SER A 215 17.21 -9.72 3.84
CA SER A 215 18.13 -8.58 3.65
C SER A 215 18.42 -7.98 5.01
N GLY A 216 19.59 -7.38 5.14
CA GLY A 216 19.91 -6.67 6.37
C GLY A 216 21.34 -6.16 6.39
N GLY A 217 21.54 -5.15 7.21
CA GLY A 217 22.85 -4.54 7.37
C GLY A 217 22.84 -3.26 8.19
N PRO A 218 24.03 -2.71 8.45
CA PRO A 218 24.21 -1.48 9.19
C PRO A 218 23.80 -0.25 8.38
N THR A 219 23.41 0.79 9.09
CA THR A 219 23.10 2.12 8.57
C THR A 219 23.76 3.22 9.40
N ILE A 220 24.12 4.30 8.77
CA ILE A 220 24.56 5.53 9.41
C ILE A 220 23.68 6.65 8.87
N GLY A 221 23.04 7.39 9.75
CA GLY A 221 22.15 8.48 9.42
C GLY A 221 22.66 9.83 9.88
N ILE A 222 22.30 10.86 9.16
CA ILE A 222 22.52 12.25 9.54
C ILE A 222 21.24 13.06 9.38
N SER A 223 21.01 13.97 10.31
CA SER A 223 19.89 14.92 10.26
C SER A 223 20.42 16.35 10.22
N PRO A 224 20.87 16.82 9.04
CA PRO A 224 21.50 18.13 8.91
C PRO A 224 20.55 19.29 9.18
N LEU A 225 19.25 19.08 9.01
CA LEU A 225 18.17 20.04 9.24
C LEU A 225 17.02 19.37 10.00
N ASN A 226 16.17 20.16 10.66
CA ASN A 226 15.07 19.65 11.49
C ASN A 226 14.11 18.69 10.76
N ASN A 227 13.94 18.83 9.45
CA ASN A 227 12.99 18.05 8.65
C ASN A 227 13.68 17.20 7.57
N THR A 228 15.00 17.04 7.65
CA THR A 228 15.78 16.31 6.66
C THR A 228 16.56 15.20 7.36
N TYR A 229 16.42 14.00 6.84
CA TYR A 229 17.16 12.81 7.28
C TYR A 229 17.78 12.14 6.07
N ILE A 230 19.06 11.87 6.13
CA ILE A 230 19.82 11.16 5.09
C ILE A 230 20.53 10.01 5.77
N ALA A 231 20.31 8.79 5.27
CA ALA A 231 20.99 7.61 5.76
C ALA A 231 21.72 6.90 4.62
N VAL A 232 22.89 6.40 4.92
CA VAL A 232 23.67 5.49 4.07
C VAL A 232 23.72 4.15 4.76
N GLY A 233 23.43 3.10 4.05
CA GLY A 233 23.47 1.74 4.58
C GLY A 233 24.12 0.77 3.60
N TYR A 234 24.43 -0.41 4.10
CA TYR A 234 24.94 -1.50 3.31
C TYR A 234 24.25 -2.81 3.70
N ASN A 235 23.50 -3.38 2.77
CA ASN A 235 22.90 -4.69 2.95
C ASN A 235 23.93 -5.77 2.71
N VAL A 236 24.37 -6.44 3.77
CA VAL A 236 25.30 -7.56 3.72
C VAL A 236 24.68 -8.75 2.98
N VAL A 237 23.38 -8.96 3.22
CA VAL A 237 22.54 -9.95 2.54
C VAL A 237 21.39 -9.20 1.91
N GLY A 238 20.93 -9.64 0.74
CA GLY A 238 19.81 -8.97 0.08
C GLY A 238 19.04 -9.88 -0.87
N PHE A 239 17.82 -9.48 -1.19
CA PHE A 239 16.97 -10.11 -2.19
C PHE A 239 16.32 -9.06 -3.09
N HIS A 240 15.83 -9.48 -4.22
CA HIS A 240 15.07 -8.63 -5.15
C HIS A 240 13.67 -9.20 -5.36
N ASP A 241 12.67 -8.36 -5.13
CA ASP A 241 11.28 -8.68 -5.42
C ASP A 241 10.70 -7.60 -6.31
N ARG A 242 10.18 -7.97 -7.46
CA ARG A 242 9.64 -7.02 -8.46
C ARG A 242 8.27 -6.45 -8.07
N ASP A 243 7.54 -7.15 -7.21
CA ASP A 243 6.17 -6.83 -6.86
C ASP A 243 6.04 -5.86 -5.68
N PHE A 244 7.16 -5.59 -4.97
CA PHE A 244 7.18 -4.66 -3.84
C PHE A 244 8.11 -3.48 -4.12
N GLU A 245 7.61 -2.26 -4.00
CA GLU A 245 8.45 -1.05 -4.13
C GLU A 245 9.61 -1.02 -3.12
N ALA A 246 9.41 -1.57 -1.93
CA ALA A 246 10.45 -1.76 -0.92
C ALA A 246 11.62 -2.65 -1.41
N SER A 247 11.44 -3.40 -2.48
CA SER A 247 12.46 -4.30 -3.04
C SER A 247 13.73 -3.56 -3.50
N ARG A 248 13.66 -2.29 -3.78
CA ARG A 248 14.83 -1.47 -4.15
C ARG A 248 15.83 -1.36 -3.00
N TYR A 249 15.36 -1.43 -1.75
CA TYR A 249 16.18 -1.31 -0.55
C TYR A 249 16.63 -2.65 0.03
N THR A 250 16.15 -3.74 -0.52
CA THR A 250 16.45 -5.10 -0.02
C THR A 250 17.55 -5.81 -0.79
N ARG A 251 18.04 -5.26 -1.91
CA ARG A 251 19.19 -5.83 -2.63
C ARG A 251 20.46 -5.75 -1.79
N SER A 252 21.36 -6.73 -1.96
CA SER A 252 22.72 -6.63 -1.40
C SER A 252 23.47 -5.46 -2.03
N GLY A 253 24.25 -4.76 -1.20
CA GLY A 253 25.04 -3.60 -1.61
C GLY A 253 24.69 -2.32 -0.88
N PRO A 254 25.36 -1.21 -1.23
CA PRO A 254 25.10 0.09 -0.62
C PRO A 254 23.75 0.66 -1.06
N PHE A 255 23.11 1.39 -0.15
CA PHE A 255 21.91 2.17 -0.44
C PHE A 255 21.93 3.50 0.29
N VAL A 256 21.18 4.45 -0.25
CA VAL A 256 20.99 5.78 0.34
C VAL A 256 19.49 6.00 0.51
N THR A 257 19.09 6.45 1.70
CA THR A 257 17.70 6.85 1.99
C THR A 257 17.69 8.34 2.32
N VAL A 258 16.80 9.07 1.66
CA VAL A 258 16.53 10.48 1.97
C VAL A 258 15.08 10.60 2.39
N ARG A 259 14.84 11.13 3.59
CA ARG A 259 13.49 11.41 4.10
C ARG A 259 13.35 12.91 4.32
N LEU A 260 12.37 13.51 3.68
CA LEU A 260 12.00 14.90 3.87
C LEU A 260 10.62 14.95 4.51
N LYS A 261 10.51 15.65 5.64
CA LYS A 261 9.23 15.90 6.29
C LYS A 261 8.79 17.32 5.97
N PHE A 262 7.75 17.46 5.19
CA PHE A 262 7.16 18.75 4.89
C PHE A 262 6.10 19.08 5.94
N ASP A 263 6.26 20.21 6.61
CA ASP A 263 5.26 20.82 7.49
C ASP A 263 4.91 22.22 6.99
N GLN A 264 3.98 22.89 7.65
CA GLN A 264 3.58 24.25 7.28
C GLN A 264 4.72 25.26 7.36
N ASN A 265 5.75 25.00 8.16
CA ASN A 265 6.92 25.86 8.33
C ASN A 265 8.05 25.57 7.33
N SER A 266 8.01 24.42 6.67
CA SER A 266 9.04 24.05 5.70
C SER A 266 9.11 25.00 4.50
N PHE A 267 7.97 25.55 4.08
CA PHE A 267 7.88 26.52 3.00
C PHE A 267 8.37 27.93 3.42
N SER A 268 8.23 28.31 4.68
CA SER A 268 8.75 29.57 5.19
C SER A 268 10.26 29.56 5.30
N ALA A 269 10.87 28.43 5.65
CA ALA A 269 12.31 28.24 5.72
C ALA A 269 12.98 28.28 4.33
N LEU A 270 12.24 27.94 3.26
CA LEU A 270 12.68 28.03 1.87
C LEU A 270 12.44 29.40 1.22
N GLY A 271 11.95 30.39 1.99
CA GLY A 271 11.67 31.74 1.48
C GLY A 271 10.42 31.80 0.56
N LEU A 272 9.64 30.72 0.48
CA LEU A 272 8.43 30.62 -0.32
C LEU A 272 7.14 30.93 0.47
N GLY A 273 7.26 31.28 1.75
CA GLY A 273 6.16 31.74 2.58
C GLY A 273 5.73 33.14 2.16
N ARG A 274 4.47 33.32 1.82
CA ARG A 274 3.86 34.61 1.49
C ARG A 274 4.21 35.68 2.52
N ARG A 275 4.66 36.82 2.00
CA ARG A 275 4.58 38.11 2.68
C ARG A 275 3.14 38.49 2.94
#